data_bdd04a38ab3c834f9d02da3895d569bb
#
_entry.id   bdd04a38ab3c834f9d02da3895d569bb
#
_cell.length_a   1.000
_cell.length_b   1.000
_cell.length_c   1.000
_cell.angle_alpha   90.00
_cell.angle_beta   90.00
_cell.angle_gamma   90.00
#
_symmetry.space_group_name_H-M   'P 1'
#
loop_
_entity.id
_entity.type
_entity.pdbx_description
1 polymer ?
#
loop_
_entity_poly.entity_id
_entity_poly.type
_entity_poly.pdbx_seq_one_letter_code
_entity_poly.pdbx_strand_id
1 'polypeptide(L)'
;WRLTPNAGRAPLPPGGVFSATGDDAPIYSYRQPIIMSAQQNYDDTPQFQLTDFLPTTKKECELRGWDQLDVILFSGDAYIDHPSFGVAVIGRTLEAAGYRVAIVTQPDWHGDYRDFKKLGRPRLFFGISPGAMDSMVNKYTANRRLRSRDEYSPDGRHDKRPEYPTIVYTRILKEIYPDVPVVLGGIEASMRRLTHYDYWKDRLMKCILCDSGADLLIYGMGEKSIVAIARELEEGCQIRDVRDVPQTVFLSRREDIPGGIREDDIVLHTHEECLRNKKFQAENFRHIEEESNKRHASRILQGVDGRFAVVNPPYPPMTTEELDASFDLPYTRYPHPKYKGKTIPSFEMIKFSVNIHRGCFGGCAFCTIS
;
A
#
# COMPACT_ATOMS: atom_id res chain seq x y z
N TRP A 1 5.56 35.43 -12.52
CA TRP A 1 6.28 35.74 -11.30
C TRP A 1 7.76 35.76 -11.62
N ARG A 2 8.41 36.94 -11.49
CA ARG A 2 9.84 37.15 -11.69
C ARG A 2 10.59 36.68 -10.45
N LEU A 3 11.57 35.81 -10.64
CA LEU A 3 12.57 35.47 -9.64
C LEU A 3 13.65 36.57 -9.62
N THR A 4 13.86 37.19 -8.50
CA THR A 4 15.05 38.05 -8.24
C THR A 4 16.14 37.18 -7.64
N PRO A 5 17.39 37.28 -8.10
CA PRO A 5 18.54 36.64 -7.46
C PRO A 5 19.16 37.59 -6.45
N ASN A 6 19.39 37.14 -5.23
CA ASN A 6 20.58 37.41 -4.41
C ASN A 6 20.34 37.21 -2.92
N ALA A 7 21.03 36.25 -2.34
CA ALA A 7 21.62 36.41 -1.00
C ALA A 7 22.81 35.44 -0.84
N GLY A 8 23.94 36.00 -0.65
CA GLY A 8 25.31 35.59 -0.51
C GLY A 8 25.61 34.21 0.09
N ARG A 9 26.49 33.50 -0.58
CA ARG A 9 27.26 32.39 -0.03
C ARG A 9 28.36 32.96 0.88
N ALA A 10 28.37 32.53 2.15
CA ALA A 10 29.52 32.69 3.02
C ALA A 10 30.64 31.73 2.60
N PRO A 11 31.93 32.14 2.64
CA PRO A 11 33.04 31.27 2.26
C PRO A 11 33.36 30.26 3.38
N LEU A 12 33.69 29.03 2.95
CA LEU A 12 34.23 27.98 3.82
C LEU A 12 35.65 28.35 4.29
N PRO A 13 36.03 28.05 5.54
CA PRO A 13 37.39 28.30 6.04
C PRO A 13 38.36 27.26 5.46
N PRO A 14 39.66 27.67 5.31
CA PRO A 14 40.67 26.79 4.75
C PRO A 14 41.19 25.76 5.75
N GLY A 15 41.57 24.61 5.21
CA GLY A 15 42.11 23.40 5.75
C GLY A 15 42.72 23.40 7.15
N GLY A 16 42.16 22.55 8.00
CA GLY A 16 42.80 22.08 9.22
C GLY A 16 43.22 20.62 9.06
N VAL A 17 44.50 20.35 9.13
CA VAL A 17 45.05 18.99 9.25
C VAL A 17 44.81 18.52 10.67
N PHE A 18 43.98 17.49 10.83
CA PHE A 18 43.89 16.79 12.11
C PHE A 18 44.72 15.51 12.06
N SER A 19 45.80 15.47 12.85
CA SER A 19 46.47 14.25 13.21
C SER A 19 45.67 13.57 14.35
N ALA A 20 45.10 12.42 14.11
CA ALA A 20 44.55 11.59 15.17
C ALA A 20 45.50 10.43 15.45
N THR A 21 46.14 10.51 16.63
CA THR A 21 46.72 9.38 17.31
C THR A 21 45.70 8.88 18.33
N GLY A 22 45.26 7.64 18.25
CA GLY A 22 44.35 7.01 19.20
C GLY A 22 43.73 5.74 18.62
N ASP A 23 44.25 4.61 19.06
CA ASP A 23 43.73 3.26 18.78
C ASP A 23 42.28 3.14 19.30
N ASP A 24 41.38 2.72 18.41
CA ASP A 24 40.12 2.00 18.58
C ASP A 24 39.10 2.46 17.53
N ALA A 25 39.31 2.05 16.27
CA ALA A 25 38.29 2.12 15.24
C ALA A 25 37.88 0.69 14.83
N PRO A 26 36.58 0.39 14.71
CA PRO A 26 36.15 -0.91 14.23
C PRO A 26 36.64 -1.12 12.80
N ILE A 27 37.33 -2.23 12.58
CA ILE A 27 37.84 -2.62 11.28
C ILE A 27 36.64 -3.02 10.40
N TYR A 28 36.16 -2.06 9.60
CA TYR A 28 35.34 -2.41 8.44
C TYR A 28 36.25 -3.09 7.42
N SER A 29 36.20 -4.41 7.37
CA SER A 29 36.81 -5.15 6.28
C SER A 29 36.05 -4.80 5.00
N TYR A 30 36.60 -3.93 4.18
CA TYR A 30 36.17 -3.75 2.80
C TYR A 30 36.39 -5.09 2.09
N ARG A 31 35.31 -5.86 1.87
CA ARG A 31 35.36 -6.91 0.87
C ARG A 31 35.66 -6.23 -0.45
N GLN A 32 36.75 -6.67 -1.08
CA GLN A 32 37.13 -6.18 -2.41
C GLN A 32 35.91 -6.28 -3.33
N PRO A 33 35.67 -5.25 -4.19
CA PRO A 33 34.60 -5.35 -5.18
C PRO A 33 34.90 -6.57 -6.05
N ILE A 34 33.93 -7.48 -6.15
CA ILE A 34 33.96 -8.58 -7.10
C ILE A 34 33.91 -7.91 -8.48
N ILE A 35 35.06 -7.77 -9.12
CA ILE A 35 35.14 -7.38 -10.53
C ILE A 35 34.59 -8.60 -11.29
N MET A 36 33.31 -8.58 -11.59
CA MET A 36 32.70 -9.56 -12.48
C MET A 36 33.32 -9.34 -13.87
N SER A 37 34.06 -10.33 -14.35
CA SER A 37 34.58 -10.35 -15.72
C SER A 37 33.40 -10.25 -16.69
N ALA A 38 33.52 -9.36 -17.67
CA ALA A 38 32.47 -8.97 -18.62
C ALA A 38 32.14 -10.06 -19.68
N GLN A 39 32.10 -11.33 -19.30
CA GLN A 39 31.76 -12.46 -20.18
C GLN A 39 30.90 -13.53 -19.48
N GLN A 40 29.99 -13.14 -18.60
CA GLN A 40 28.90 -14.03 -18.21
C GLN A 40 27.77 -13.88 -19.22
N ASN A 41 27.46 -14.98 -19.91
CA ASN A 41 26.31 -15.10 -20.79
C ASN A 41 25.05 -14.73 -20.00
N TYR A 42 24.27 -13.79 -20.54
CA TYR A 42 23.02 -13.27 -19.97
C TYR A 42 21.87 -14.31 -19.89
N ASP A 43 22.17 -15.60 -20.09
CA ASP A 43 21.18 -16.70 -20.05
C ASP A 43 21.02 -17.37 -18.67
N ASP A 44 21.75 -16.94 -17.65
CA ASP A 44 21.57 -17.41 -16.27
C ASP A 44 20.44 -16.65 -15.57
N THR A 45 19.25 -16.68 -16.12
CA THR A 45 18.03 -16.33 -15.35
C THR A 45 17.87 -17.39 -14.25
N PRO A 46 17.85 -17.02 -12.97
CA PRO A 46 17.67 -18.00 -11.90
C PRO A 46 16.44 -18.85 -12.18
N GLN A 47 16.59 -20.17 -12.13
CA GLN A 47 15.47 -21.07 -12.32
C GLN A 47 14.67 -21.15 -11.02
N PHE A 48 13.71 -20.26 -10.86
CA PHE A 48 12.75 -20.31 -9.76
C PHE A 48 11.70 -21.39 -10.00
N GLN A 49 11.35 -22.12 -8.93
CA GLN A 49 10.20 -23.02 -8.92
C GLN A 49 8.91 -22.20 -8.69
N LEU A 50 7.77 -22.76 -9.09
CA LEU A 50 6.47 -22.13 -8.82
C LEU A 50 6.23 -21.91 -7.32
N THR A 51 6.75 -22.78 -6.49
CA THR A 51 6.66 -22.71 -5.04
C THR A 51 7.52 -21.61 -4.41
N ASP A 52 8.43 -20.98 -5.16
CA ASP A 52 9.19 -19.83 -4.69
C ASP A 52 8.35 -18.55 -4.73
N PHE A 53 7.25 -18.55 -5.47
CA PHE A 53 6.29 -17.44 -5.54
C PHE A 53 5.08 -17.70 -4.63
N LEU A 54 4.42 -16.64 -4.18
CA LEU A 54 3.09 -16.81 -3.59
C LEU A 54 2.11 -17.32 -4.64
N PRO A 55 1.24 -18.29 -4.30
CA PRO A 55 0.35 -18.91 -5.27
C PRO A 55 -0.67 -17.92 -5.85
N THR A 56 -1.01 -18.13 -7.12
CA THR A 56 -2.02 -17.37 -7.87
C THR A 56 -3.16 -18.24 -8.38
N THR A 57 -2.99 -19.57 -8.25
CA THR A 57 -3.96 -20.59 -8.68
C THR A 57 -4.13 -21.68 -7.61
N LYS A 58 -5.25 -22.39 -7.67
CA LYS A 58 -5.52 -23.51 -6.75
C LYS A 58 -4.45 -24.60 -6.86
N LYS A 59 -4.01 -24.91 -8.08
CA LYS A 59 -2.92 -25.90 -8.32
C LYS A 59 -1.62 -25.50 -7.60
N GLU A 60 -1.27 -24.21 -7.58
CA GLU A 60 -0.07 -23.74 -6.86
C GLU A 60 -0.24 -23.81 -5.34
N CYS A 61 -1.46 -23.64 -4.82
CA CYS A 61 -1.76 -23.90 -3.41
C CYS A 61 -1.60 -25.40 -3.07
N GLU A 62 -2.09 -26.29 -3.93
CA GLU A 62 -1.96 -27.74 -3.78
C GLU A 62 -0.49 -28.19 -3.80
N LEU A 63 0.36 -27.59 -4.63
CA LEU A 63 1.81 -27.83 -4.64
C LEU A 63 2.50 -27.49 -3.31
N ARG A 64 1.94 -26.55 -2.54
CA ARG A 64 2.39 -26.18 -1.20
C ARG A 64 1.72 -27.02 -0.09
N GLY A 65 0.85 -27.95 -0.43
CA GLY A 65 0.05 -28.72 0.53
C GLY A 65 -1.04 -27.90 1.23
N TRP A 66 -1.49 -26.80 0.60
CA TRP A 66 -2.51 -25.92 1.17
C TRP A 66 -3.87 -26.20 0.56
N ASP A 67 -4.76 -26.72 1.34
CA ASP A 67 -6.18 -26.98 1.01
C ASP A 67 -7.08 -25.78 1.33
N GLN A 68 -6.69 -24.94 2.30
CA GLN A 68 -7.36 -23.69 2.66
C GLN A 68 -6.36 -22.54 2.83
N LEU A 69 -6.73 -21.38 2.34
CA LEU A 69 -5.97 -20.14 2.50
C LEU A 69 -6.45 -19.34 3.71
N ASP A 70 -5.53 -18.67 4.37
CA ASP A 70 -5.87 -17.76 5.46
C ASP A 70 -6.24 -16.37 4.92
N VAL A 71 -5.48 -15.88 3.93
CA VAL A 71 -5.68 -14.58 3.30
C VAL A 71 -5.57 -14.69 1.78
N ILE A 72 -6.47 -14.02 1.07
CA ILE A 72 -6.37 -13.86 -0.38
C ILE A 72 -6.25 -12.37 -0.70
N LEU A 73 -5.15 -11.99 -1.37
CA LEU A 73 -4.87 -10.61 -1.75
C LEU A 73 -5.29 -10.37 -3.20
N PHE A 74 -6.05 -9.31 -3.44
CA PHE A 74 -6.43 -8.84 -4.77
C PHE A 74 -5.62 -7.61 -5.15
N SER A 75 -5.06 -7.60 -6.36
CA SER A 75 -4.25 -6.48 -6.86
C SER A 75 -4.70 -6.02 -8.24
N GLY A 76 -4.71 -4.71 -8.45
CA GLY A 76 -4.87 -4.10 -9.77
C GLY A 76 -3.64 -4.24 -10.67
N ASP A 77 -2.47 -4.55 -10.12
CA ASP A 77 -1.22 -4.73 -10.86
C ASP A 77 -0.95 -6.21 -11.19
N ALA A 78 -0.09 -6.45 -12.17
CA ALA A 78 0.53 -7.74 -12.38
C ALA A 78 1.37 -8.14 -11.15
N TYR A 79 1.52 -9.45 -10.90
CA TYR A 79 2.32 -9.94 -9.79
C TYR A 79 3.82 -9.97 -10.15
N ILE A 80 4.54 -9.06 -9.53
CA ILE A 80 6.00 -9.03 -9.48
C ILE A 80 6.36 -9.25 -8.01
N ASP A 81 7.11 -10.28 -7.72
CA ASP A 81 7.50 -10.64 -6.36
C ASP A 81 8.74 -9.85 -5.93
N HIS A 82 8.54 -8.56 -5.70
CA HIS A 82 9.63 -7.61 -5.45
C HIS A 82 9.23 -6.62 -4.35
N PRO A 83 10.15 -6.17 -3.49
CA PRO A 83 9.85 -5.25 -2.38
C PRO A 83 9.36 -3.85 -2.81
N SER A 84 9.42 -3.50 -4.09
CA SER A 84 8.81 -2.28 -4.64
C SER A 84 7.29 -2.41 -4.89
N PHE A 85 6.71 -3.59 -4.75
CA PHE A 85 5.28 -3.83 -5.01
C PHE A 85 4.54 -4.18 -3.73
N GLY A 86 3.61 -3.32 -3.32
CA GLY A 86 2.92 -3.44 -2.04
C GLY A 86 2.23 -4.79 -1.81
N VAL A 87 1.63 -5.39 -2.85
CA VAL A 87 0.98 -6.69 -2.72
C VAL A 87 1.98 -7.81 -2.43
N ALA A 88 3.19 -7.75 -3.01
CA ALA A 88 4.25 -8.71 -2.71
C ALA A 88 4.76 -8.51 -1.28
N VAL A 89 4.99 -7.26 -0.87
CA VAL A 89 5.40 -6.94 0.51
C VAL A 89 4.40 -7.47 1.52
N ILE A 90 3.12 -7.14 1.39
CA ILE A 90 2.07 -7.58 2.32
C ILE A 90 1.92 -9.10 2.30
N GLY A 91 1.97 -9.72 1.12
CA GLY A 91 1.89 -11.18 0.99
C GLY A 91 3.07 -11.90 1.66
N ARG A 92 4.29 -11.43 1.43
CA ARG A 92 5.50 -11.99 2.06
C ARG A 92 5.55 -11.73 3.56
N THR A 93 5.09 -10.58 4.02
CA THR A 93 4.97 -10.27 5.46
C THR A 93 4.00 -11.22 6.16
N LEU A 94 2.85 -11.48 5.56
CA LEU A 94 1.87 -12.44 6.10
C LEU A 94 2.41 -13.87 6.04
N GLU A 95 3.07 -14.28 4.94
CA GLU A 95 3.70 -15.60 4.81
C GLU A 95 4.77 -15.80 5.89
N ALA A 96 5.63 -14.80 6.12
CA ALA A 96 6.64 -14.83 7.19
C ALA A 96 6.02 -14.88 8.60
N ALA A 97 4.82 -14.36 8.78
CA ALA A 97 4.04 -14.48 10.00
C ALA A 97 3.32 -15.84 10.15
N GLY A 98 3.48 -16.76 9.18
CA GLY A 98 2.94 -18.12 9.22
C GLY A 98 1.59 -18.31 8.53
N TYR A 99 1.05 -17.30 7.84
CA TYR A 99 -0.23 -17.38 7.15
C TYR A 99 -0.10 -17.95 5.73
N ARG A 100 -1.11 -18.72 5.30
CA ARG A 100 -1.24 -19.23 3.94
C ARG A 100 -1.87 -18.16 3.06
N VAL A 101 -1.07 -17.55 2.19
CA VAL A 101 -1.45 -16.37 1.41
C VAL A 101 -1.40 -16.67 -0.07
N ALA A 102 -2.41 -16.24 -0.81
CA ALA A 102 -2.42 -16.28 -2.27
C ALA A 102 -2.74 -14.90 -2.85
N ILE A 103 -2.34 -14.66 -4.10
CA ILE A 103 -2.54 -13.39 -4.80
C ILE A 103 -3.36 -13.60 -6.06
N VAL A 104 -4.45 -12.82 -6.19
CA VAL A 104 -5.24 -12.67 -7.41
C VAL A 104 -4.94 -11.32 -8.03
N THR A 105 -4.30 -11.32 -9.19
CA THR A 105 -3.88 -10.11 -9.87
C THR A 105 -4.75 -9.83 -11.07
N GLN A 106 -5.17 -8.58 -11.23
CA GLN A 106 -5.95 -8.09 -12.36
C GLN A 106 -7.12 -9.04 -12.70
N PRO A 107 -7.99 -9.36 -11.70
CA PRO A 107 -9.12 -10.25 -11.93
C PRO A 107 -10.05 -9.65 -12.97
N ASP A 108 -10.65 -10.50 -13.81
CA ASP A 108 -11.70 -10.07 -14.72
C ASP A 108 -12.96 -9.73 -13.91
N TRP A 109 -13.33 -8.45 -13.92
CA TRP A 109 -14.51 -7.93 -13.21
C TRP A 109 -15.78 -7.95 -14.06
N HIS A 110 -15.72 -8.55 -15.25
CA HIS A 110 -16.86 -8.73 -16.13
C HIS A 110 -17.40 -10.17 -16.03
N GLY A 111 -18.66 -10.35 -16.39
CA GLY A 111 -19.26 -11.66 -16.54
C GLY A 111 -19.50 -12.40 -15.23
N ASP A 112 -19.02 -13.64 -15.12
CA ASP A 112 -19.34 -14.58 -14.05
C ASP A 112 -18.44 -14.52 -12.81
N TYR A 113 -17.52 -13.56 -12.76
CA TYR A 113 -16.56 -13.33 -11.66
C TYR A 113 -15.68 -14.57 -11.34
N ARG A 114 -15.29 -15.30 -12.35
CA ARG A 114 -14.53 -16.55 -12.21
C ARG A 114 -13.23 -16.37 -11.45
N ASP A 115 -12.52 -15.26 -11.71
CA ASP A 115 -11.24 -14.94 -11.04
C ASP A 115 -11.40 -14.64 -9.56
N PHE A 116 -12.56 -14.11 -9.15
CA PHE A 116 -12.87 -13.86 -7.75
C PHE A 116 -13.23 -15.13 -6.98
N LYS A 117 -13.67 -16.18 -7.68
CA LYS A 117 -14.11 -17.45 -7.11
C LYS A 117 -13.02 -18.53 -7.14
N LYS A 118 -12.00 -18.40 -7.99
CA LYS A 118 -11.05 -19.48 -8.33
C LYS A 118 -10.24 -20.04 -7.15
N LEU A 119 -9.97 -19.22 -6.12
CA LEU A 119 -9.23 -19.62 -4.92
C LEU A 119 -10.16 -19.97 -3.74
N GLY A 120 -11.47 -19.78 -3.91
CA GLY A 120 -12.46 -20.03 -2.86
C GLY A 120 -12.48 -18.95 -1.78
N ARG A 121 -12.92 -19.37 -0.58
CA ARG A 121 -13.09 -18.51 0.59
C ARG A 121 -11.85 -18.59 1.50
N PRO A 122 -11.24 -17.47 1.89
CA PRO A 122 -10.17 -17.48 2.89
C PRO A 122 -10.75 -17.71 4.30
N ARG A 123 -9.90 -18.16 5.21
CA ARG A 123 -10.27 -18.35 6.62
C ARG A 123 -10.47 -17.03 7.36
N LEU A 124 -9.62 -16.00 7.05
CA LEU A 124 -9.59 -14.74 7.77
C LEU A 124 -10.22 -13.59 6.98
N PHE A 125 -9.62 -13.18 5.88
CA PHE A 125 -10.09 -12.01 5.12
C PHE A 125 -9.58 -11.96 3.67
N PHE A 126 -10.23 -11.12 2.88
CA PHE A 126 -9.72 -10.64 1.60
C PHE A 126 -9.00 -9.30 1.78
N GLY A 127 -7.77 -9.19 1.27
CA GLY A 127 -7.05 -7.92 1.19
C GLY A 127 -7.13 -7.34 -0.22
N ILE A 128 -7.36 -6.04 -0.37
CA ILE A 128 -7.49 -5.40 -1.68
C ILE A 128 -6.57 -4.20 -1.80
N SER A 129 -5.83 -4.16 -2.90
CA SER A 129 -4.97 -3.04 -3.29
C SER A 129 -5.21 -2.63 -4.74
N PRO A 130 -5.19 -1.33 -5.09
CA PRO A 130 -5.28 -0.87 -6.47
C PRO A 130 -4.04 -1.23 -7.30
N GLY A 131 -2.93 -1.53 -6.62
CA GLY A 131 -1.58 -1.66 -7.13
C GLY A 131 -0.64 -0.59 -6.59
N ALA A 132 0.49 -0.39 -7.25
CA ALA A 132 1.55 0.56 -6.84
C ALA A 132 1.14 2.03 -7.01
N MET A 133 0.20 2.32 -7.89
CA MET A 133 -0.32 3.69 -8.14
C MET A 133 -1.81 3.79 -7.87
N ASP A 134 -2.27 5.02 -7.64
CA ASP A 134 -3.70 5.33 -7.72
C ASP A 134 -4.23 4.96 -9.12
N SER A 135 -5.36 4.24 -9.16
CA SER A 135 -5.90 3.69 -10.41
C SER A 135 -6.25 4.76 -11.43
N MET A 136 -6.77 5.90 -10.98
CA MET A 136 -7.16 7.00 -11.86
C MET A 136 -5.94 7.73 -12.41
N VAL A 137 -4.90 7.92 -11.60
CA VAL A 137 -3.60 8.48 -12.04
C VAL A 137 -2.91 7.53 -13.03
N ASN A 138 -3.02 6.23 -12.81
CA ASN A 138 -2.47 5.23 -13.73
C ASN A 138 -3.23 5.18 -15.06
N LYS A 139 -4.55 5.33 -15.04
CA LYS A 139 -5.42 5.20 -16.20
C LYS A 139 -5.51 6.47 -17.05
N TYR A 140 -5.45 7.64 -16.44
CA TYR A 140 -5.65 8.93 -17.09
C TYR A 140 -4.44 9.87 -16.97
N THR A 141 -4.28 10.72 -17.95
CA THR A 141 -3.36 11.87 -17.90
C THR A 141 -3.96 12.99 -17.05
N ALA A 142 -3.15 13.99 -16.70
CA ALA A 142 -3.62 15.22 -16.02
C ALA A 142 -4.73 15.96 -16.79
N ASN A 143 -4.77 15.82 -18.12
CA ASN A 143 -5.81 16.39 -18.98
C ASN A 143 -7.02 15.45 -19.15
N ARG A 144 -7.21 14.48 -18.25
CA ARG A 144 -8.32 13.50 -18.26
C ARG A 144 -8.40 12.66 -19.54
N ARG A 145 -7.28 12.49 -20.29
CA ARG A 145 -7.22 11.62 -21.45
C ARG A 145 -6.79 10.23 -21.03
N LEU A 146 -7.44 9.21 -21.57
CA LEU A 146 -7.03 7.82 -21.34
C LEU A 146 -5.58 7.63 -21.80
N ARG A 147 -4.76 6.99 -20.98
CA ARG A 147 -3.41 6.59 -21.34
C ARG A 147 -3.48 5.40 -22.30
N SER A 148 -2.58 5.35 -23.26
CA SER A 148 -2.49 4.25 -24.21
C SER A 148 -1.86 2.98 -23.62
N ARG A 149 -1.14 3.11 -22.51
CA ARG A 149 -0.41 2.01 -21.84
C ARG A 149 -0.60 2.06 -20.33
N ASP A 150 -0.57 0.88 -19.71
CA ASP A 150 -0.50 0.68 -18.27
C ASP A 150 0.83 -0.01 -17.93
N GLU A 151 1.73 0.71 -17.28
CA GLU A 151 3.08 0.23 -16.99
C GLU A 151 3.11 -0.95 -16.01
N TYR A 152 2.03 -1.19 -15.28
CA TYR A 152 1.89 -2.28 -14.30
C TYR A 152 1.12 -3.49 -14.84
N SER A 153 0.83 -3.50 -16.13
CA SER A 153 0.09 -4.59 -16.79
C SER A 153 0.95 -5.33 -17.80
N PRO A 154 0.72 -6.64 -18.01
CA PRO A 154 1.41 -7.40 -19.03
C PRO A 154 1.23 -6.76 -20.42
N ASP A 155 2.34 -6.62 -21.15
CA ASP A 155 2.43 -5.98 -22.48
C ASP A 155 1.95 -4.52 -22.48
N GLY A 156 1.90 -3.88 -21.31
CA GLY A 156 1.44 -2.50 -21.15
C GLY A 156 -0.05 -2.30 -21.46
N ARG A 157 -0.88 -3.31 -21.32
CA ARG A 157 -2.32 -3.26 -21.65
C ARG A 157 -3.09 -2.44 -20.61
N HIS A 158 -3.75 -1.37 -21.06
CA HIS A 158 -4.50 -0.42 -20.22
C HIS A 158 -5.90 -0.88 -19.80
N ASP A 159 -6.39 -1.99 -20.35
CA ASP A 159 -7.73 -2.54 -20.14
C ASP A 159 -7.81 -3.61 -19.02
N LYS A 160 -6.73 -3.79 -18.25
CA LYS A 160 -6.62 -4.88 -17.27
C LYS A 160 -7.17 -4.56 -15.87
N ARG A 161 -7.52 -3.31 -15.61
CA ARG A 161 -8.12 -2.92 -14.33
C ARG A 161 -9.31 -1.98 -14.53
N PRO A 162 -10.35 -2.02 -13.68
CA PRO A 162 -11.44 -1.05 -13.70
C PRO A 162 -10.97 0.33 -13.21
N GLU A 163 -11.82 1.33 -13.34
CA GLU A 163 -11.71 2.53 -12.53
C GLU A 163 -12.02 2.19 -11.08
N TYR A 164 -11.24 2.74 -10.16
CA TYR A 164 -11.38 2.47 -8.71
C TYR A 164 -11.44 0.97 -8.39
N PRO A 165 -10.43 0.17 -8.75
CA PRO A 165 -10.44 -1.28 -8.53
C PRO A 165 -10.70 -1.65 -7.07
N THR A 166 -10.23 -0.82 -6.13
CA THR A 166 -10.51 -1.01 -4.71
C THR A 166 -12.00 -1.07 -4.40
N ILE A 167 -12.81 -0.19 -5.03
CA ILE A 167 -14.26 -0.18 -4.86
C ILE A 167 -14.91 -1.33 -5.63
N VAL A 168 -14.51 -1.53 -6.89
CA VAL A 168 -15.12 -2.56 -7.76
C VAL A 168 -14.87 -3.95 -7.21
N TYR A 169 -13.63 -4.28 -6.85
CA TYR A 169 -13.27 -5.60 -6.33
C TYR A 169 -13.95 -5.88 -4.98
N THR A 170 -14.03 -4.88 -4.10
CA THR A 170 -14.74 -5.01 -2.83
C THR A 170 -16.21 -5.37 -3.03
N ARG A 171 -16.91 -4.64 -3.90
CA ARG A 171 -18.32 -4.87 -4.15
C ARG A 171 -18.59 -6.28 -4.70
N ILE A 172 -17.76 -6.73 -5.64
CA ILE A 172 -17.85 -8.09 -6.19
C ILE A 172 -17.61 -9.13 -5.09
N LEU A 173 -16.59 -8.96 -4.25
CA LEU A 173 -16.29 -9.88 -3.16
C LEU A 173 -17.40 -9.91 -2.10
N LYS A 174 -17.96 -8.75 -1.76
CA LYS A 174 -19.09 -8.65 -0.83
C LYS A 174 -20.39 -9.25 -1.40
N GLU A 175 -20.56 -9.22 -2.71
CA GLU A 175 -21.66 -9.92 -3.39
C GLU A 175 -21.50 -11.45 -3.31
N ILE A 176 -20.28 -11.96 -3.57
CA ILE A 176 -20.01 -13.41 -3.60
C ILE A 176 -19.86 -13.99 -2.19
N TYR A 177 -19.20 -13.25 -1.28
CA TYR A 177 -18.84 -13.67 0.07
C TYR A 177 -19.21 -12.57 1.10
N PRO A 178 -20.51 -12.34 1.36
CA PRO A 178 -20.98 -11.21 2.16
C PRO A 178 -20.48 -11.22 3.61
N ASP A 179 -20.17 -12.37 4.14
CA ASP A 179 -19.76 -12.61 5.53
C ASP A 179 -18.23 -12.67 5.71
N VAL A 180 -17.46 -12.64 4.61
CA VAL A 180 -16.00 -12.62 4.71
C VAL A 180 -15.50 -11.16 4.86
N PRO A 181 -14.63 -10.88 5.83
CA PRO A 181 -14.03 -9.57 5.98
C PRO A 181 -13.27 -9.12 4.74
N VAL A 182 -13.36 -7.83 4.41
CA VAL A 182 -12.58 -7.17 3.36
C VAL A 182 -11.77 -6.03 3.95
N VAL A 183 -10.45 -6.12 3.82
CA VAL A 183 -9.48 -5.12 4.29
C VAL A 183 -8.87 -4.41 3.09
N LEU A 184 -9.00 -3.08 3.04
CA LEU A 184 -8.40 -2.24 2.00
C LEU A 184 -6.99 -1.83 2.35
N GLY A 185 -6.15 -1.67 1.33
CA GLY A 185 -4.80 -1.11 1.49
C GLY A 185 -4.31 -0.43 0.21
N GLY A 186 -3.08 0.08 0.29
CA GLY A 186 -2.42 0.75 -0.82
C GLY A 186 -2.80 2.22 -0.96
N ILE A 187 -2.19 2.88 -1.96
CA ILE A 187 -2.26 4.33 -2.12
C ILE A 187 -3.68 4.86 -2.35
N GLU A 188 -4.47 4.18 -3.17
CA GLU A 188 -5.85 4.60 -3.48
C GLU A 188 -6.73 4.62 -2.22
N ALA A 189 -6.63 3.58 -1.39
CA ALA A 189 -7.34 3.50 -0.13
C ALA A 189 -6.84 4.57 0.85
N SER A 190 -5.52 4.72 0.98
CA SER A 190 -4.90 5.69 1.89
C SER A 190 -5.33 7.13 1.58
N MET A 191 -5.31 7.52 0.30
CA MET A 191 -5.71 8.87 -0.14
C MET A 191 -7.21 9.15 -0.01
N ARG A 192 -8.04 8.09 0.00
CA ARG A 192 -9.51 8.19 0.07
C ARG A 192 -10.09 7.76 1.41
N ARG A 193 -9.25 7.69 2.47
CA ARG A 193 -9.66 7.27 3.82
C ARG A 193 -10.66 8.21 4.51
N LEU A 194 -10.74 9.45 4.05
CA LEU A 194 -11.65 10.51 4.51
C LEU A 194 -12.35 11.15 3.32
N THR A 195 -13.18 12.19 3.55
CA THR A 195 -13.72 13.01 2.48
C THR A 195 -12.59 13.59 1.64
N HIS A 196 -12.67 13.40 0.34
CA HIS A 196 -11.61 13.79 -0.60
C HIS A 196 -12.21 14.42 -1.86
N TYR A 197 -11.42 15.27 -2.52
CA TYR A 197 -11.78 15.80 -3.84
C TYR A 197 -11.34 14.81 -4.92
N ASP A 198 -12.31 14.34 -5.69
CA ASP A 198 -12.04 13.50 -6.87
C ASP A 198 -11.91 14.40 -8.10
N TYR A 199 -10.69 14.51 -8.61
CA TYR A 199 -10.34 15.35 -9.75
C TYR A 199 -11.09 14.95 -11.03
N TRP A 200 -11.31 13.64 -11.26
CA TRP A 200 -11.96 13.15 -12.48
C TRP A 200 -13.46 13.37 -12.46
N LYS A 201 -14.09 13.23 -11.29
CA LYS A 201 -15.52 13.47 -11.09
C LYS A 201 -15.83 14.94 -10.77
N ASP A 202 -14.79 15.75 -10.52
CA ASP A 202 -14.90 17.18 -10.16
C ASP A 202 -15.83 17.43 -8.96
N ARG A 203 -15.73 16.61 -7.94
CA ARG A 203 -16.54 16.74 -6.72
C ARG A 203 -15.90 16.13 -5.49
N LEU A 204 -16.38 16.52 -4.32
CA LEU A 204 -16.05 15.84 -3.08
C LEU A 204 -16.75 14.47 -3.02
N MET A 205 -15.99 13.46 -2.67
CA MET A 205 -16.43 12.08 -2.46
C MET A 205 -16.34 11.74 -0.98
N LYS A 206 -17.17 10.82 -0.54
CA LYS A 206 -17.12 10.23 0.81
C LYS A 206 -15.84 9.44 1.02
N CYS A 207 -15.59 9.02 2.25
CA CYS A 207 -14.50 8.08 2.50
C CYS A 207 -14.76 6.77 1.74
N ILE A 208 -13.68 6.10 1.31
CA ILE A 208 -13.75 4.92 0.44
C ILE A 208 -14.45 3.73 1.13
N LEU A 209 -14.45 3.64 2.45
CA LEU A 209 -15.20 2.61 3.17
C LEU A 209 -16.72 2.74 2.96
N CYS A 210 -17.24 3.96 2.86
CA CYS A 210 -18.65 4.19 2.53
C CYS A 210 -18.97 3.76 1.10
N ASP A 211 -18.07 4.08 0.16
CA ASP A 211 -18.31 3.82 -1.26
C ASP A 211 -18.09 2.36 -1.64
N SER A 212 -17.16 1.68 -0.99
CA SER A 212 -16.81 0.28 -1.29
C SER A 212 -17.64 -0.74 -0.50
N GLY A 213 -17.98 -0.43 0.75
CA GLY A 213 -18.59 -1.38 1.69
C GLY A 213 -17.56 -2.32 2.33
N ALA A 214 -16.28 -2.01 2.30
CA ALA A 214 -15.25 -2.75 3.02
C ALA A 214 -15.35 -2.56 4.53
N ASP A 215 -14.81 -3.50 5.29
CA ASP A 215 -14.92 -3.54 6.75
C ASP A 215 -13.84 -2.69 7.44
N LEU A 216 -12.64 -2.69 6.88
CA LEU A 216 -11.48 -2.01 7.46
C LEU A 216 -10.55 -1.50 6.35
N LEU A 217 -9.78 -0.46 6.65
CA LEU A 217 -8.77 0.08 5.77
C LEU A 217 -7.46 0.24 6.53
N ILE A 218 -6.34 -0.12 5.90
CA ILE A 218 -4.98 0.16 6.35
C ILE A 218 -4.39 1.23 5.45
N TYR A 219 -3.85 2.31 6.03
CA TYR A 219 -3.20 3.36 5.26
C TYR A 219 -1.69 3.36 5.45
N GLY A 220 -0.97 3.92 4.50
CA GLY A 220 0.50 3.98 4.53
C GLY A 220 1.18 2.61 4.39
N MET A 221 2.25 2.38 5.16
CA MET A 221 2.99 1.11 5.19
C MET A 221 2.31 0.11 6.12
N GLY A 222 1.59 -0.85 5.54
CA GLY A 222 0.62 -1.68 6.26
C GLY A 222 1.14 -2.96 6.90
N GLU A 223 2.46 -3.22 6.91
CA GLU A 223 3.04 -4.50 7.33
C GLU A 223 2.67 -4.88 8.76
N LYS A 224 2.82 -3.94 9.71
CA LYS A 224 2.48 -4.20 11.12
C LYS A 224 0.98 -4.37 11.32
N SER A 225 0.19 -3.49 10.69
CA SER A 225 -1.27 -3.50 10.84
C SER A 225 -1.90 -4.76 10.26
N ILE A 226 -1.44 -5.24 9.09
CA ILE A 226 -2.03 -6.42 8.45
C ILE A 226 -1.80 -7.69 9.26
N VAL A 227 -0.62 -7.82 9.88
CA VAL A 227 -0.29 -8.95 10.76
C VAL A 227 -1.08 -8.88 12.06
N ALA A 228 -1.23 -7.68 12.65
CA ALA A 228 -2.04 -7.49 13.85
C ALA A 228 -3.51 -7.88 13.60
N ILE A 229 -4.11 -7.41 12.50
CA ILE A 229 -5.47 -7.77 12.11
C ILE A 229 -5.61 -9.29 11.90
N ALA A 230 -4.65 -9.92 11.22
CA ALA A 230 -4.68 -11.35 10.98
C ALA A 230 -4.67 -12.15 12.31
N ARG A 231 -3.87 -11.72 13.29
CA ARG A 231 -3.80 -12.34 14.63
C ARG A 231 -5.11 -12.19 15.39
N GLU A 232 -5.68 -10.98 15.45
CA GLU A 232 -6.95 -10.77 16.15
C GLU A 232 -8.09 -11.62 15.55
N LEU A 233 -8.17 -11.71 14.21
CA LEU A 233 -9.15 -12.55 13.55
C LEU A 233 -8.89 -14.05 13.78
N GLU A 234 -7.64 -14.48 13.84
CA GLU A 234 -7.26 -15.87 14.16
C GLU A 234 -7.63 -16.24 15.59
N GLU A 235 -7.50 -15.32 16.51
CA GLU A 235 -7.94 -15.46 17.92
C GLU A 235 -9.46 -15.44 18.10
N GLY A 236 -10.21 -15.23 17.00
CA GLY A 236 -11.68 -15.28 16.98
C GLY A 236 -12.37 -13.92 17.14
N CYS A 237 -11.62 -12.83 17.16
CA CYS A 237 -12.19 -11.49 17.15
C CYS A 237 -12.99 -11.27 15.85
N GLN A 238 -14.14 -10.60 15.95
CA GLN A 238 -14.89 -10.21 14.76
C GLN A 238 -14.25 -8.95 14.13
N ILE A 239 -14.22 -8.86 12.81
CA ILE A 239 -13.62 -7.70 12.11
C ILE A 239 -14.22 -6.36 12.58
N ARG A 240 -15.50 -6.33 12.93
CA ARG A 240 -16.17 -5.16 13.45
C ARG A 240 -15.66 -4.71 14.83
N ASP A 241 -14.97 -5.59 15.56
CA ASP A 241 -14.44 -5.34 16.88
C ASP A 241 -12.94 -5.02 16.85
N VAL A 242 -12.29 -5.20 15.69
CA VAL A 242 -10.89 -4.78 15.44
C VAL A 242 -10.85 -3.25 15.32
N ARG A 243 -10.65 -2.54 16.43
CA ARG A 243 -10.77 -1.08 16.51
C ARG A 243 -9.52 -0.36 17.01
N ASP A 244 -8.60 -1.08 17.65
CA ASP A 244 -7.44 -0.50 18.31
C ASP A 244 -6.11 -0.71 17.57
N VAL A 245 -6.15 -1.40 16.41
CA VAL A 245 -4.96 -1.58 15.58
C VAL A 245 -4.54 -0.22 15.01
N PRO A 246 -3.31 0.24 15.28
CA PRO A 246 -2.82 1.49 14.71
C PRO A 246 -2.82 1.47 13.17
N GLN A 247 -2.86 2.66 12.57
CA GLN A 247 -2.79 2.84 11.12
C GLN A 247 -3.97 2.23 10.36
N THR A 248 -5.12 2.09 11.04
CA THR A 248 -6.37 1.60 10.45
C THR A 248 -7.44 2.67 10.39
N VAL A 249 -8.42 2.46 9.53
CA VAL A 249 -9.64 3.28 9.44
C VAL A 249 -10.85 2.38 9.44
N PHE A 250 -11.85 2.73 10.21
CA PHE A 250 -13.13 2.02 10.27
C PHE A 250 -14.32 2.98 10.36
N LEU A 251 -15.51 2.49 10.04
CA LEU A 251 -16.74 3.21 10.24
C LEU A 251 -17.40 2.81 11.55
N SER A 252 -17.84 3.79 12.35
CA SER A 252 -18.49 3.55 13.63
C SER A 252 -19.68 4.49 13.82
N ARG A 253 -20.70 4.08 14.59
CA ARG A 253 -21.66 5.02 15.14
C ARG A 253 -20.98 5.79 16.27
N ARG A 254 -21.54 6.94 16.63
CA ARG A 254 -20.98 7.79 17.68
C ARG A 254 -20.87 7.05 19.03
N GLU A 255 -21.90 6.32 19.36
CA GLU A 255 -22.01 5.54 20.61
C GLU A 255 -21.06 4.33 20.65
N ASP A 256 -20.64 3.83 19.49
CA ASP A 256 -19.79 2.62 19.35
C ASP A 256 -18.30 2.97 19.14
N ILE A 257 -17.94 4.25 19.20
CA ILE A 257 -16.52 4.68 19.08
C ILE A 257 -15.78 4.23 20.34
N PRO A 258 -14.68 3.45 20.23
CA PRO A 258 -13.92 3.01 21.39
C PRO A 258 -13.42 4.16 22.27
N GLY A 259 -13.80 4.16 23.55
CA GLY A 259 -13.50 5.24 24.48
C GLY A 259 -14.19 6.56 24.20
N GLY A 260 -15.22 6.57 23.32
CA GLY A 260 -15.92 7.78 22.91
C GLY A 260 -15.05 8.74 22.09
N ILE A 261 -15.50 9.98 21.95
CA ILE A 261 -14.68 11.09 21.40
C ILE A 261 -13.86 11.65 22.55
N ARG A 262 -12.55 11.63 22.42
CA ARG A 262 -11.57 12.05 23.44
C ARG A 262 -11.22 13.54 23.24
N GLU A 263 -10.66 14.14 24.27
CA GLU A 263 -10.23 15.55 24.24
C GLU A 263 -9.07 15.81 23.24
N ASP A 264 -8.21 14.81 23.05
CA ASP A 264 -7.08 14.84 22.14
C ASP A 264 -7.40 14.40 20.70
N ASP A 265 -8.65 14.01 20.41
CA ASP A 265 -9.11 13.68 19.07
C ASP A 265 -9.23 14.91 18.18
N ILE A 266 -8.86 14.78 16.93
CA ILE A 266 -9.11 15.77 15.90
C ILE A 266 -10.46 15.47 15.22
N VAL A 267 -11.48 16.24 15.58
CA VAL A 267 -12.82 16.11 14.97
C VAL A 267 -12.92 17.08 13.80
N LEU A 268 -12.98 16.52 12.59
CA LEU A 268 -13.08 17.27 11.34
C LEU A 268 -14.52 17.69 11.06
N HIS A 269 -14.69 18.73 10.23
CA HIS A 269 -15.97 19.02 9.61
C HIS A 269 -16.50 17.81 8.86
N THR A 270 -17.78 17.55 8.97
CA THR A 270 -18.44 16.41 8.34
C THR A 270 -18.39 16.50 6.82
N HIS A 271 -18.60 15.37 6.14
CA HIS A 271 -18.72 15.33 4.69
C HIS A 271 -19.80 16.32 4.19
N GLU A 272 -20.95 16.35 4.85
CA GLU A 272 -22.09 17.17 4.50
C GLU A 272 -21.79 18.68 4.67
N GLU A 273 -21.04 19.07 5.70
CA GLU A 273 -20.56 20.43 5.89
C GLU A 273 -19.56 20.83 4.79
N CYS A 274 -18.64 19.96 4.45
CA CYS A 274 -17.68 20.18 3.36
C CYS A 274 -18.37 20.39 2.01
N LEU A 275 -19.46 19.65 1.73
CA LEU A 275 -20.26 19.85 0.52
C LEU A 275 -20.92 21.24 0.47
N ARG A 276 -21.31 21.79 1.63
CA ARG A 276 -21.94 23.11 1.72
C ARG A 276 -20.93 24.26 1.64
N ASN A 277 -19.72 24.04 2.15
CA ASN A 277 -18.70 25.08 2.22
C ASN A 277 -17.30 24.53 1.99
N LYS A 278 -16.70 24.89 0.85
CA LYS A 278 -15.34 24.47 0.45
C LYS A 278 -14.24 24.86 1.47
N LYS A 279 -14.44 25.91 2.29
CA LYS A 279 -13.49 26.29 3.34
C LYS A 279 -13.34 25.19 4.38
N PHE A 280 -14.43 24.50 4.74
CA PHE A 280 -14.39 23.39 5.69
C PHE A 280 -13.53 22.23 5.19
N GLN A 281 -13.59 21.95 3.89
CA GLN A 281 -12.68 20.95 3.29
C GLN A 281 -11.21 21.40 3.34
N ALA A 282 -10.93 22.68 3.13
CA ALA A 282 -9.59 23.23 3.23
C ALA A 282 -9.04 23.18 4.67
N GLU A 283 -9.90 23.47 5.66
CA GLU A 283 -9.58 23.36 7.09
C GLU A 283 -9.31 21.91 7.49
N ASN A 284 -10.15 20.97 7.05
CA ASN A 284 -9.94 19.55 7.25
C ASN A 284 -8.60 19.09 6.65
N PHE A 285 -8.30 19.51 5.43
CA PHE A 285 -7.05 19.17 4.76
C PHE A 285 -5.84 19.65 5.57
N ARG A 286 -5.89 20.89 6.09
CA ARG A 286 -4.84 21.42 6.95
C ARG A 286 -4.63 20.55 8.19
N HIS A 287 -5.69 20.16 8.90
CA HIS A 287 -5.59 19.29 10.07
C HIS A 287 -5.02 17.92 9.73
N ILE A 288 -5.44 17.32 8.60
CA ILE A 288 -4.91 16.04 8.13
C ILE A 288 -3.41 16.14 7.85
N GLU A 289 -2.97 17.21 7.19
CA GLU A 289 -1.54 17.44 6.90
C GLU A 289 -0.73 17.70 8.18
N GLU A 290 -1.25 18.51 9.11
CA GLU A 290 -0.62 18.76 10.40
C GLU A 290 -0.42 17.44 11.17
N GLU A 291 -1.44 16.56 11.21
CA GLU A 291 -1.35 15.26 11.88
C GLU A 291 -0.41 14.28 11.15
N SER A 292 -0.41 14.30 9.82
CA SER A 292 0.47 13.43 9.02
C SER A 292 1.96 13.71 9.25
N ASN A 293 2.30 14.92 9.66
CA ASN A 293 3.68 15.35 9.92
C ASN A 293 4.09 15.22 11.39
N LYS A 294 3.20 14.77 12.27
CA LYS A 294 3.53 14.58 13.68
C LYS A 294 4.14 13.21 13.93
N ARG A 295 5.16 13.17 14.81
CA ARG A 295 5.72 11.90 15.28
C ARG A 295 4.73 11.09 16.14
N HIS A 296 3.84 11.80 16.84
CA HIS A 296 2.76 11.27 17.66
C HIS A 296 1.47 11.96 17.18
N ALA A 297 0.84 11.38 16.20
CA ALA A 297 -0.41 11.88 15.64
C ALA A 297 -1.59 11.54 16.54
N SER A 298 -2.60 12.40 16.56
CA SER A 298 -3.87 12.14 17.22
C SER A 298 -4.79 11.29 16.34
N ARG A 299 -5.79 10.68 16.96
CA ARG A 299 -6.88 10.02 16.25
C ARG A 299 -7.73 11.07 15.55
N ILE A 300 -8.09 10.83 14.27
CA ILE A 300 -8.91 11.74 13.48
C ILE A 300 -10.30 11.13 13.29
N LEU A 301 -11.34 11.96 13.46
CA LEU A 301 -12.73 11.55 13.28
C LEU A 301 -13.41 12.48 12.26
N GLN A 302 -14.11 11.91 11.29
CA GLN A 302 -14.95 12.67 10.36
C GLN A 302 -16.35 12.08 10.25
N GLY A 303 -17.36 12.92 10.49
CA GLY A 303 -18.76 12.54 10.28
C GLY A 303 -19.08 12.34 8.80
N VAL A 304 -19.76 11.24 8.49
CA VAL A 304 -20.21 10.86 7.14
C VAL A 304 -21.43 9.92 7.22
N ASP A 305 -22.52 10.24 6.54
CA ASP A 305 -23.75 9.42 6.51
C ASP A 305 -24.24 8.98 7.91
N GLY A 306 -24.22 9.87 8.89
CA GLY A 306 -24.65 9.58 10.26
C GLY A 306 -23.73 8.67 11.07
N ARG A 307 -22.56 8.32 10.50
CA ARG A 307 -21.47 7.58 11.16
C ARG A 307 -20.21 8.42 11.21
N PHE A 308 -19.16 7.88 11.80
CA PHE A 308 -17.82 8.46 11.81
C PHE A 308 -16.85 7.53 11.09
N ALA A 309 -16.06 8.10 10.19
CA ALA A 309 -14.80 7.52 9.78
C ALA A 309 -13.78 7.83 10.87
N VAL A 310 -13.32 6.80 11.56
CA VAL A 310 -12.33 6.89 12.65
C VAL A 310 -10.99 6.45 12.10
N VAL A 311 -10.01 7.35 12.13
CA VAL A 311 -8.64 7.10 11.67
C VAL A 311 -7.76 6.95 12.89
N ASN A 312 -7.30 5.74 13.16
CA ASN A 312 -6.34 5.48 14.23
C ASN A 312 -4.97 6.09 13.89
N PRO A 313 -4.21 6.57 14.89
CA PRO A 313 -2.86 7.08 14.64
C PRO A 313 -1.96 6.02 13.99
N PRO A 314 -0.92 6.42 13.23
CA PRO A 314 0.01 5.49 12.62
C PRO A 314 0.89 4.81 13.69
N TYR A 315 1.50 3.67 13.31
CA TYR A 315 2.62 3.15 14.09
C TYR A 315 3.78 4.16 14.12
N PRO A 316 4.62 4.13 15.16
CA PRO A 316 5.90 4.82 15.10
C PRO A 316 6.69 4.41 13.85
N PRO A 317 7.56 5.28 13.31
CA PRO A 317 8.42 4.91 12.19
C PRO A 317 9.15 3.59 12.46
N MET A 318 9.31 2.77 11.44
CA MET A 318 10.08 1.53 11.54
C MET A 318 11.53 1.84 11.92
N THR A 319 12.12 1.00 12.75
CA THR A 319 13.56 1.01 12.96
C THR A 319 14.30 0.52 11.71
N THR A 320 15.61 0.73 11.63
CA THR A 320 16.43 0.23 10.52
C THR A 320 16.30 -1.30 10.41
N GLU A 321 16.36 -1.99 11.53
CA GLU A 321 16.27 -3.45 11.61
C GLU A 321 14.91 -3.97 11.13
N GLU A 322 13.82 -3.30 11.49
CA GLU A 322 12.47 -3.64 11.02
C GLU A 322 12.32 -3.44 9.51
N LEU A 323 12.92 -2.36 8.98
CA LEU A 323 12.88 -2.06 7.55
C LEU A 323 13.75 -3.05 6.76
N ASP A 324 14.95 -3.35 7.25
CA ASP A 324 15.86 -4.33 6.64
C ASP A 324 15.22 -5.72 6.62
N ALA A 325 14.60 -6.15 7.74
CA ALA A 325 13.87 -7.41 7.80
C ALA A 325 12.74 -7.49 6.74
N SER A 326 12.08 -6.38 6.43
CA SER A 326 11.07 -6.33 5.36
C SER A 326 11.69 -6.49 3.96
N PHE A 327 12.90 -6.01 3.73
CA PHE A 327 13.62 -6.18 2.45
C PHE A 327 14.28 -7.55 2.31
N ASP A 328 14.58 -8.22 3.41
CA ASP A 328 15.22 -9.54 3.48
C ASP A 328 14.21 -10.71 3.34
N LEU A 329 12.91 -10.42 3.25
CA LEU A 329 11.92 -11.44 2.96
C LEU A 329 12.25 -12.17 1.63
N PRO A 330 11.84 -13.43 1.48
CA PRO A 330 12.29 -14.30 0.38
C PRO A 330 11.64 -13.93 -0.96
N TYR A 331 11.83 -12.69 -1.41
CA TYR A 331 11.40 -12.26 -2.72
C TYR A 331 12.21 -12.91 -3.82
N THR A 332 11.56 -13.43 -4.85
CA THR A 332 12.24 -13.89 -6.06
C THR A 332 12.83 -12.74 -6.87
N ARG A 333 12.29 -11.53 -6.72
CA ARG A 333 12.56 -10.28 -7.46
C ARG A 333 12.24 -10.39 -8.96
N TYR A 334 11.36 -11.33 -9.34
CA TYR A 334 10.93 -11.58 -10.71
C TYR A 334 9.40 -11.56 -10.83
N PRO A 335 8.87 -11.33 -12.06
CA PRO A 335 7.47 -11.55 -12.35
C PRO A 335 7.10 -13.02 -12.18
N HIS A 336 5.87 -13.27 -11.71
CA HIS A 336 5.36 -14.63 -11.59
C HIS A 336 5.41 -15.38 -12.93
N PRO A 337 5.77 -16.68 -12.98
CA PRO A 337 5.92 -17.46 -14.21
C PRO A 337 4.70 -17.50 -15.15
N LYS A 338 3.50 -17.20 -14.63
CA LYS A 338 2.29 -17.05 -15.47
C LYS A 338 2.40 -15.96 -16.55
N TYR A 339 3.36 -15.04 -16.42
CA TYR A 339 3.63 -13.99 -17.40
C TYR A 339 4.75 -14.35 -18.37
N LYS A 340 5.18 -15.62 -18.43
CA LYS A 340 6.22 -16.05 -19.37
C LYS A 340 5.89 -15.62 -20.81
N GLY A 341 6.85 -14.96 -21.46
CA GLY A 341 6.69 -14.42 -22.80
C GLY A 341 5.94 -13.08 -22.89
N LYS A 342 5.63 -12.45 -21.76
CA LYS A 342 5.03 -11.10 -21.70
C LYS A 342 5.97 -10.15 -21.01
N THR A 343 6.02 -8.92 -21.49
CA THR A 343 6.79 -7.84 -20.88
C THR A 343 5.91 -7.07 -19.89
N ILE A 344 6.41 -6.82 -18.69
CA ILE A 344 5.76 -5.91 -17.73
C ILE A 344 6.65 -4.67 -17.62
N PRO A 345 6.25 -3.51 -18.17
CA PRO A 345 7.12 -2.34 -18.27
C PRO A 345 7.69 -1.89 -16.92
N SER A 346 6.89 -1.90 -15.85
CA SER A 346 7.36 -1.55 -14.50
C SER A 346 8.47 -2.47 -14.00
N PHE A 347 8.43 -3.75 -14.34
CA PHE A 347 9.52 -4.68 -14.02
C PHE A 347 10.80 -4.33 -14.78
N GLU A 348 10.69 -4.03 -16.07
CA GLU A 348 11.84 -3.64 -16.88
C GLU A 348 12.55 -2.39 -16.33
N MET A 349 11.80 -1.47 -15.72
CA MET A 349 12.35 -0.27 -15.09
C MET A 349 13.13 -0.57 -13.81
N ILE A 350 12.72 -1.59 -13.03
CA ILE A 350 13.27 -1.82 -11.68
C ILE A 350 14.17 -3.04 -11.56
N LYS A 351 14.22 -3.93 -12.56
CA LYS A 351 14.93 -5.22 -12.46
C LYS A 351 16.41 -5.13 -12.04
N PHE A 352 17.04 -3.98 -12.26
CA PHE A 352 18.42 -3.69 -11.86
C PHE A 352 18.51 -2.64 -10.73
N SER A 353 17.41 -2.37 -10.04
CA SER A 353 17.38 -1.41 -8.94
C SER A 353 17.54 -2.10 -7.58
N VAL A 354 18.02 -1.34 -6.61
CA VAL A 354 18.07 -1.70 -5.20
C VAL A 354 17.21 -0.72 -4.40
N ASN A 355 16.31 -1.22 -3.60
CA ASN A 355 15.51 -0.39 -2.70
C ASN A 355 16.37 -0.01 -1.49
N ILE A 356 16.58 1.28 -1.29
CA ILE A 356 17.34 1.82 -0.15
C ILE A 356 16.51 2.72 0.76
N HIS A 357 15.27 2.99 0.37
CA HIS A 357 14.38 3.92 1.09
C HIS A 357 12.92 3.60 0.81
N ARG A 358 12.07 3.86 1.80
CA ARG A 358 10.60 3.82 1.66
C ARG A 358 10.03 5.15 2.13
N GLY A 359 9.00 5.64 1.44
CA GLY A 359 8.43 6.96 1.66
C GLY A 359 9.13 8.04 0.83
N CYS A 360 8.87 9.29 1.17
CA CYS A 360 9.46 10.44 0.48
C CYS A 360 9.84 11.51 1.50
N PHE A 361 11.05 12.03 1.42
CA PHE A 361 11.55 13.12 2.27
C PHE A 361 11.41 14.51 1.62
N GLY A 362 10.63 14.62 0.55
CA GLY A 362 10.49 15.86 -0.23
C GLY A 362 9.76 16.99 0.52
N GLY A 363 8.91 16.68 1.49
CA GLY A 363 8.18 17.67 2.29
C GLY A 363 7.37 18.67 1.43
N CYS A 364 6.89 18.25 0.26
CA CYS A 364 6.18 19.13 -0.67
C CYS A 364 4.80 19.48 -0.10
N ALA A 365 4.50 20.77 0.06
CA ALA A 365 3.26 21.27 0.65
C ALA A 365 1.96 20.84 -0.07
N PHE A 366 2.06 20.25 -1.25
CA PHE A 366 0.92 19.75 -2.03
C PHE A 366 0.82 18.22 -2.02
N CYS A 367 1.75 17.51 -1.36
CA CYS A 367 1.88 16.07 -1.44
C CYS A 367 1.50 15.42 -0.11
N THR A 368 0.58 14.45 -0.14
CA THR A 368 0.13 13.68 1.03
C THR A 368 0.85 12.34 1.20
N ILE A 369 1.92 12.11 0.43
CA ILE A 369 2.71 10.85 0.44
C ILE A 369 4.01 11.02 1.25
N SER A 370 4.35 12.24 1.62
CA SER A 370 5.58 12.55 2.38
C SER A 370 5.50 12.13 3.84
#